data_bd564d7aecb45ebd5b8f20459b95bcfc
#
_entry.id   bd564d7aecb45ebd5b8f20459b95bcfc
#
_cell.length_a   1.000
_cell.length_b   1.000
_cell.length_c   1.000
_cell.angle_alpha   90.00
_cell.angle_beta   90.00
_cell.angle_gamma   90.00
#
_symmetry.space_group_name_H-M   'P 1'
#
loop_
_entity.id
_entity.type
_entity.pdbx_description
1 polymer ?
#
loop_
_entity_poly.entity_id
_entity_poly.type
_entity_poly.pdbx_seq_one_letter_code
_entity_poly.pdbx_strand_id
1 'polypeptide(L)'
;APVSRDAALAVFREYEIDLQRPRALHGCTQPGNAWLELATAPADEVFSDLIVSLQMADRDGAVTESELTRFNNLTYYMSESLNRSLQFDMTIEEALPEAERLSRFCQEFDLLAVIHVGPPPGKGFSGPEVARALDRAGMRFGKDDMFHLYDPRTGKSRFSLANRSEAGTLSYDELESGMLRGLVLFLNVPTVHRPSQTFSDLISVANYVSTELGGVLVDPDKGKLAEAQFDSISKQIRSLESSMKRYGIDPGSEEANRLF
;
A
#
# COMPACT_ATOMS: atom_id res chain seq x y z
N ALA A 1 -3.14 28.32 25.67
CA ALA A 1 -4.58 28.39 25.30
C ALA A 1 -4.87 27.37 24.22
N PRO A 2 -6.11 26.79 24.11
CA PRO A 2 -6.47 25.92 23.02
C PRO A 2 -6.29 26.61 21.65
N VAL A 3 -5.99 25.84 20.61
CA VAL A 3 -5.86 26.32 19.23
C VAL A 3 -7.00 25.75 18.39
N SER A 4 -7.59 26.54 17.52
CA SER A 4 -8.62 26.06 16.59
C SER A 4 -7.99 25.20 15.49
N ARG A 5 -8.77 24.26 14.97
CA ARG A 5 -8.41 23.42 13.82
C ARG A 5 -7.85 24.27 12.66
N ASP A 6 -8.59 25.29 12.27
CA ASP A 6 -8.25 26.09 11.09
C ASP A 6 -6.98 26.91 11.28
N ALA A 7 -6.73 27.45 12.48
CA ALA A 7 -5.47 28.16 12.75
C ALA A 7 -4.26 27.22 12.68
N ALA A 8 -4.36 26.02 13.27
CA ALA A 8 -3.29 25.03 13.24
C ALA A 8 -3.03 24.50 11.81
N LEU A 9 -4.10 24.19 11.06
CA LEU A 9 -3.98 23.74 9.67
C LEU A 9 -3.43 24.82 8.74
N ALA A 10 -3.78 26.10 8.92
CA ALA A 10 -3.27 27.19 8.10
C ALA A 10 -1.74 27.27 8.21
N VAL A 11 -1.22 27.29 9.43
CA VAL A 11 0.24 27.31 9.66
C VAL A 11 0.91 26.05 9.14
N PHE A 12 0.35 24.87 9.40
CA PHE A 12 0.89 23.59 8.94
C PHE A 12 1.02 23.57 7.41
N ARG A 13 -0.04 23.95 6.70
CA ARG A 13 -0.09 23.94 5.22
C ARG A 13 0.85 24.94 4.58
N GLU A 14 1.14 26.04 5.26
CA GLU A 14 2.08 27.05 4.76
C GLU A 14 3.51 26.49 4.64
N TYR A 15 3.92 25.67 5.59
CA TYR A 15 5.30 25.17 5.69
C TYR A 15 5.47 23.69 5.30
N GLU A 16 4.40 22.90 5.17
CA GLU A 16 4.49 21.49 4.78
C GLU A 16 4.89 21.28 3.32
N ILE A 17 4.81 22.32 2.48
CA ILE A 17 5.00 22.23 1.03
C ILE A 17 6.40 21.73 0.61
N ASP A 18 7.38 21.94 1.48
CA ASP A 18 8.76 21.49 1.25
C ASP A 18 9.03 20.03 1.62
N LEU A 19 8.01 19.34 2.19
CA LEU A 19 8.11 17.96 2.58
C LEU A 19 7.48 17.05 1.51
N GLN A 20 8.23 16.07 1.03
CA GLN A 20 7.75 15.10 0.04
C GLN A 20 7.11 13.86 0.70
N ARG A 21 7.58 13.49 1.91
CA ARG A 21 7.11 12.31 2.62
C ARG A 21 5.72 12.52 3.24
N PRO A 22 4.95 11.42 3.42
CA PRO A 22 3.71 11.46 4.19
C PRO A 22 3.94 12.05 5.58
N ARG A 23 3.05 12.96 5.97
CA ARG A 23 3.06 13.68 7.24
C ARG A 23 1.64 13.90 7.71
N ALA A 24 1.49 14.06 9.02
CA ALA A 24 0.17 14.31 9.60
C ALA A 24 0.28 15.29 10.78
N LEU A 25 -0.81 16.04 10.98
CA LEU A 25 -1.01 16.90 12.13
C LEU A 25 -2.19 16.36 12.93
N HIS A 26 -1.93 15.96 14.18
CA HIS A 26 -2.96 15.52 15.12
C HIS A 26 -3.11 16.51 16.24
N GLY A 27 -4.30 16.60 16.81
CA GLY A 27 -4.62 17.44 17.96
C GLY A 27 -5.38 16.68 19.03
N CYS A 28 -5.10 17.01 20.28
CA CYS A 28 -5.81 16.51 21.45
C CYS A 28 -7.02 17.37 21.74
N THR A 29 -8.23 16.82 21.70
CA THR A 29 -9.48 17.53 21.92
C THR A 29 -9.72 17.90 23.39
N GLN A 30 -10.47 19.00 23.65
CA GLN A 30 -10.96 19.37 24.99
C GLN A 30 -12.46 19.65 24.97
N PRO A 31 -13.25 19.10 25.90
CA PRO A 31 -12.94 18.02 26.84
C PRO A 31 -13.01 16.66 26.15
N GLY A 32 -12.16 15.71 26.45
CA GLY A 32 -12.27 14.36 25.91
C GLY A 32 -10.94 13.66 25.73
N ASN A 33 -9.83 14.39 25.62
CA ASN A 33 -8.47 13.87 25.43
C ASN A 33 -8.34 12.86 24.28
N ALA A 34 -9.17 12.99 23.23
CA ALA A 34 -9.06 12.19 22.02
C ALA A 34 -8.10 12.84 21.04
N TRP A 35 -7.21 12.03 20.45
CA TRP A 35 -6.33 12.49 19.38
C TRP A 35 -7.05 12.33 18.04
N LEU A 36 -7.23 13.43 17.31
CA LEU A 36 -7.84 13.46 15.99
C LEU A 36 -6.84 14.02 14.98
N GLU A 37 -6.85 13.48 13.78
CA GLU A 37 -6.15 14.08 12.65
C GLU A 37 -6.88 15.35 12.23
N LEU A 38 -6.19 16.50 12.20
CA LEU A 38 -6.81 17.78 11.92
C LEU A 38 -7.39 17.88 10.51
N ALA A 39 -6.84 17.17 9.54
CA ALA A 39 -7.34 17.16 8.17
C ALA A 39 -8.81 16.69 8.08
N THR A 40 -9.19 15.75 8.95
CA THR A 40 -10.52 15.12 8.98
C THR A 40 -11.39 15.52 10.18
N ALA A 41 -10.82 16.25 11.15
CA ALA A 41 -11.54 16.71 12.34
C ALA A 41 -12.67 17.70 11.99
N PRO A 42 -13.71 17.84 12.84
CA PRO A 42 -14.74 18.88 12.69
C PRO A 42 -14.14 20.29 12.63
N ALA A 43 -14.78 21.20 11.86
CA ALA A 43 -14.25 22.54 11.62
C ALA A 43 -14.21 23.44 12.87
N ASP A 44 -15.14 23.20 13.81
CA ASP A 44 -15.29 23.93 15.06
C ASP A 44 -14.46 23.34 16.23
N GLU A 45 -13.67 22.29 15.96
CA GLU A 45 -12.88 21.63 17.00
C GLU A 45 -11.69 22.50 17.44
N VAL A 46 -11.37 22.41 18.72
CA VAL A 46 -10.23 23.07 19.35
C VAL A 46 -9.35 22.07 20.08
N PHE A 47 -8.04 22.33 20.09
CA PHE A 47 -7.04 21.38 20.57
C PHE A 47 -6.16 21.98 21.66
N SER A 48 -5.95 21.18 22.72
CA SER A 48 -5.01 21.55 23.79
C SER A 48 -3.56 21.34 23.38
N ASP A 49 -3.28 20.26 22.66
CA ASP A 49 -1.95 19.83 22.27
C ASP A 49 -1.95 19.41 20.80
N LEU A 50 -0.80 19.52 20.15
CA LEU A 50 -0.60 19.14 18.76
C LEU A 50 0.56 18.17 18.63
N ILE A 51 0.45 17.20 17.75
CA ILE A 51 1.53 16.30 17.32
C ILE A 51 1.69 16.44 15.81
N VAL A 52 2.90 16.75 15.38
CA VAL A 52 3.31 16.69 13.97
C VAL A 52 4.14 15.42 13.79
N SER A 53 3.79 14.62 12.81
CA SER A 53 4.49 13.38 12.48
C SER A 53 4.95 13.35 11.03
N LEU A 54 6.10 12.70 10.78
CA LEU A 54 6.68 12.48 9.47
C LEU A 54 6.97 10.99 9.28
N GLN A 55 6.68 10.46 8.09
CA GLN A 55 7.01 9.09 7.72
C GLN A 55 8.54 8.93 7.66
N MET A 56 9.09 8.04 8.50
CA MET A 56 10.55 7.87 8.63
C MET A 56 11.16 7.03 7.52
N ALA A 57 10.42 6.05 7.00
CA ALA A 57 10.85 5.18 5.91
C ALA A 57 9.64 4.58 5.20
N ASP A 58 9.86 4.14 3.97
CA ASP A 58 8.96 3.37 3.14
C ASP A 58 9.79 2.49 2.18
N ARG A 59 9.15 1.87 1.17
CA ARG A 59 9.84 1.07 0.16
C ARG A 59 10.86 1.87 -0.67
N ASP A 60 10.70 3.19 -0.78
CA ASP A 60 11.58 4.08 -1.55
C ASP A 60 12.83 4.47 -0.75
N GLY A 61 12.85 4.22 0.56
CA GLY A 61 14.02 4.38 1.41
C GLY A 61 13.78 5.11 2.73
N ALA A 62 14.87 5.37 3.44
CA ALA A 62 14.88 6.11 4.69
C ALA A 62 14.76 7.62 4.48
N VAL A 63 14.20 8.33 5.47
CA VAL A 63 14.26 9.79 5.53
C VAL A 63 15.72 10.26 5.60
N THR A 64 16.02 11.34 4.92
CA THR A 64 17.33 11.97 4.90
C THR A 64 17.47 13.04 5.99
N GLU A 65 18.71 13.39 6.35
CA GLU A 65 19.00 14.50 7.27
C GLU A 65 18.39 15.83 6.80
N SER A 66 18.42 16.08 5.48
CA SER A 66 17.82 17.28 4.88
C SER A 66 16.30 17.32 5.07
N GLU A 67 15.62 16.19 4.91
CA GLU A 67 14.15 16.08 5.14
C GLU A 67 13.82 16.28 6.63
N LEU A 68 14.60 15.68 7.54
CA LEU A 68 14.43 15.88 8.99
C LEU A 68 14.68 17.33 9.39
N THR A 69 15.67 17.99 8.78
CA THR A 69 15.92 19.42 9.03
C THR A 69 14.73 20.28 8.59
N ARG A 70 14.15 20.00 7.42
CA ARG A 70 12.94 20.72 6.95
C ARG A 70 11.74 20.43 7.86
N PHE A 71 11.59 19.20 8.33
CA PHE A 71 10.56 18.84 9.29
C PHE A 71 10.73 19.59 10.63
N ASN A 72 11.95 19.68 11.14
CA ASN A 72 12.23 20.46 12.34
C ASN A 72 11.92 21.96 12.12
N ASN A 73 12.27 22.52 10.97
CA ASN A 73 11.92 23.90 10.64
C ASN A 73 10.41 24.12 10.62
N LEU A 74 9.63 23.22 9.99
CA LEU A 74 8.17 23.27 10.05
C LEU A 74 7.66 23.33 11.49
N THR A 75 8.15 22.45 12.36
CA THR A 75 7.69 22.37 13.76
C THR A 75 8.10 23.61 14.56
N TYR A 76 9.28 24.19 14.32
CA TYR A 76 9.70 25.46 14.92
C TYR A 76 8.78 26.61 14.49
N TYR A 77 8.48 26.77 13.20
CA TYR A 77 7.56 27.79 12.70
C TYR A 77 6.16 27.64 13.28
N MET A 78 5.66 26.40 13.39
CA MET A 78 4.39 26.13 14.05
C MET A 78 4.40 26.51 15.53
N SER A 79 5.47 26.20 16.25
CA SER A 79 5.67 26.56 17.66
C SER A 79 5.62 28.07 17.84
N GLU A 80 6.35 28.83 17.03
CA GLU A 80 6.37 30.30 17.08
C GLU A 80 5.02 30.91 16.69
N SER A 81 4.47 30.50 15.55
CA SER A 81 3.21 31.08 15.03
C SER A 81 2.02 30.83 15.94
N LEU A 82 1.99 29.67 16.61
CA LEU A 82 0.91 29.29 17.54
C LEU A 82 1.23 29.63 19.01
N ASN A 83 2.40 30.23 19.27
CA ASN A 83 2.91 30.57 20.59
C ASN A 83 2.83 29.36 21.56
N ARG A 84 3.46 28.24 21.17
CA ARG A 84 3.46 26.98 21.92
C ARG A 84 4.88 26.46 22.15
N SER A 85 5.06 25.77 23.27
CA SER A 85 6.32 25.03 23.51
C SER A 85 6.42 23.86 22.54
N LEU A 86 7.64 23.58 22.08
CA LEU A 86 8.00 22.47 21.23
C LEU A 86 8.83 21.45 22.00
N GLN A 87 8.53 20.18 21.76
CA GLN A 87 9.32 19.05 22.21
C GLN A 87 9.47 18.07 21.06
N PHE A 88 10.66 17.58 20.81
CA PHE A 88 10.93 16.48 19.90
C PHE A 88 11.05 15.17 20.67
N ASP A 89 10.51 14.09 20.10
CA ASP A 89 10.61 12.75 20.67
C ASP A 89 12.04 12.20 20.53
N MET A 90 12.77 12.62 19.48
CA MET A 90 14.15 12.25 19.22
C MET A 90 14.90 13.35 18.46
N THR A 91 16.21 13.35 18.59
CA THR A 91 17.09 14.21 17.78
C THR A 91 17.25 13.67 16.36
N ILE A 92 17.81 14.48 15.45
CA ILE A 92 18.12 14.01 14.09
C ILE A 92 19.10 12.85 14.11
N GLU A 93 20.12 12.90 14.98
CA GLU A 93 21.13 11.87 15.14
C GLU A 93 20.54 10.53 15.64
N GLU A 94 19.49 10.57 16.44
CA GLU A 94 18.75 9.38 16.90
C GLU A 94 17.77 8.88 15.85
N ALA A 95 17.15 9.78 15.08
CA ALA A 95 16.16 9.47 14.07
C ALA A 95 16.75 8.76 12.85
N LEU A 96 17.93 9.16 12.39
CA LEU A 96 18.55 8.58 11.17
C LEU A 96 18.81 7.07 11.28
N PRO A 97 19.43 6.53 12.35
CA PRO A 97 19.61 5.08 12.47
C PRO A 97 18.27 4.30 12.52
N GLU A 98 17.25 4.86 13.15
CA GLU A 98 15.92 4.23 13.19
C GLU A 98 15.25 4.22 11.79
N ALA A 99 15.36 5.31 11.05
CA ALA A 99 14.89 5.37 9.67
C ALA A 99 15.59 4.35 8.76
N GLU A 100 16.90 4.20 8.89
CA GLU A 100 17.66 3.18 8.17
C GLU A 100 17.25 1.75 8.57
N ARG A 101 16.97 1.51 9.85
CA ARG A 101 16.47 0.23 10.35
C ARG A 101 15.12 -0.11 9.72
N LEU A 102 14.19 0.86 9.67
CA LEU A 102 12.89 0.69 9.02
C LEU A 102 13.01 0.50 7.50
N SER A 103 13.90 1.24 6.85
CA SER A 103 14.16 1.07 5.41
C SER A 103 14.70 -0.33 5.08
N ARG A 104 15.62 -0.86 5.88
CA ARG A 104 16.08 -2.25 5.73
C ARG A 104 14.95 -3.26 5.93
N PHE A 105 14.05 -3.01 6.90
CA PHE A 105 12.85 -3.81 7.07
C PHE A 105 11.98 -3.77 5.81
N CYS A 106 11.72 -2.60 5.22
CA CYS A 106 10.96 -2.49 3.99
C CYS A 106 11.61 -3.30 2.86
N GLN A 107 12.92 -3.18 2.65
CA GLN A 107 13.65 -3.93 1.61
C GLN A 107 13.62 -5.45 1.83
N GLU A 108 13.69 -5.91 3.08
CA GLU A 108 13.67 -7.34 3.42
C GLU A 108 12.29 -7.96 3.18
N PHE A 109 11.22 -7.20 3.45
CA PHE A 109 9.85 -7.72 3.44
C PHE A 109 9.02 -7.26 2.24
N ASP A 110 9.55 -6.46 1.31
CA ASP A 110 8.83 -6.07 0.08
C ASP A 110 8.76 -7.26 -0.90
N LEU A 111 7.71 -8.05 -0.75
CA LEU A 111 7.47 -9.23 -1.56
C LEU A 111 6.20 -9.08 -2.39
N LEU A 112 6.34 -9.10 -3.70
CA LEU A 112 5.25 -9.18 -4.65
C LEU A 112 5.13 -10.63 -5.16
N ALA A 113 4.03 -11.30 -4.84
CA ALA A 113 3.72 -12.60 -5.40
C ALA A 113 2.97 -12.43 -6.72
N VAL A 114 3.46 -13.04 -7.80
CA VAL A 114 2.94 -12.84 -9.16
C VAL A 114 2.66 -14.18 -9.83
N ILE A 115 1.50 -14.27 -10.50
CA ILE A 115 1.13 -15.41 -11.35
C ILE A 115 0.67 -14.86 -12.70
N HIS A 116 1.24 -15.39 -13.78
CA HIS A 116 0.84 -15.06 -15.14
C HIS A 116 -0.12 -16.09 -15.72
N VAL A 117 -1.12 -15.63 -16.47
CA VAL A 117 -2.01 -16.46 -17.28
C VAL A 117 -1.73 -16.14 -18.74
N GLY A 118 -1.18 -17.10 -19.46
CA GLY A 118 -0.88 -16.98 -20.89
C GLY A 118 -1.98 -17.61 -21.75
N PRO A 119 -2.29 -17.02 -22.92
CA PRO A 119 -3.19 -17.63 -23.90
C PRO A 119 -2.52 -18.85 -24.57
N PRO A 120 -3.29 -19.70 -25.26
CA PRO A 120 -2.74 -20.74 -26.11
C PRO A 120 -1.79 -20.16 -27.18
N PRO A 121 -0.78 -20.93 -27.64
CA PRO A 121 0.18 -20.45 -28.63
C PRO A 121 -0.50 -19.88 -29.88
N GLY A 122 -0.05 -18.70 -30.30
CA GLY A 122 -0.59 -18.00 -31.49
C GLY A 122 -1.97 -17.35 -31.32
N LYS A 123 -2.51 -17.33 -30.08
CA LYS A 123 -3.81 -16.73 -29.76
C LYS A 123 -3.66 -15.58 -28.75
N GLY A 124 -4.73 -14.85 -28.53
CA GLY A 124 -4.92 -13.90 -27.44
C GLY A 124 -6.20 -14.27 -26.67
N PHE A 125 -6.44 -13.59 -25.57
CA PHE A 125 -7.70 -13.66 -24.85
C PHE A 125 -8.64 -12.56 -25.36
N SER A 126 -9.90 -12.92 -25.64
CA SER A 126 -10.94 -11.94 -25.96
C SER A 126 -11.25 -11.08 -24.72
N GLY A 127 -11.19 -9.75 -24.85
CA GLY A 127 -11.50 -8.82 -23.75
C GLY A 127 -12.86 -9.06 -23.10
N PRO A 128 -13.95 -9.24 -23.87
CA PRO A 128 -15.27 -9.58 -23.33
C PRO A 128 -15.32 -10.92 -22.57
N GLU A 129 -14.53 -11.90 -22.99
CA GLU A 129 -14.43 -13.18 -22.25
C GLU A 129 -13.66 -13.02 -20.95
N VAL A 130 -12.57 -12.25 -20.98
CA VAL A 130 -11.81 -11.89 -19.77
C VAL A 130 -12.70 -11.16 -18.77
N ALA A 131 -13.40 -10.12 -19.18
CA ALA A 131 -14.30 -9.36 -18.30
C ALA A 131 -15.34 -10.26 -17.64
N ARG A 132 -15.98 -11.16 -18.41
CA ARG A 132 -16.96 -12.13 -17.87
C ARG A 132 -16.34 -13.14 -16.90
N ALA A 133 -15.15 -13.65 -17.21
CA ALA A 133 -14.47 -14.60 -16.34
C ALA A 133 -14.09 -13.97 -15.01
N LEU A 134 -13.60 -12.73 -15.02
CA LEU A 134 -13.21 -11.99 -13.82
C LEU A 134 -14.42 -11.59 -12.96
N ASP A 135 -15.52 -11.16 -13.58
CA ASP A 135 -16.77 -10.88 -12.86
C ASP A 135 -17.29 -12.14 -12.14
N ARG A 136 -17.31 -13.29 -12.82
CA ARG A 136 -17.68 -14.58 -12.21
C ARG A 136 -16.72 -15.02 -11.12
N ALA A 137 -15.44 -14.66 -11.20
CA ALA A 137 -14.46 -14.87 -10.15
C ALA A 137 -14.63 -13.94 -8.95
N GLY A 138 -15.60 -13.01 -9.00
CA GLY A 138 -15.88 -12.03 -7.96
C GLY A 138 -14.93 -10.83 -7.95
N MET A 139 -14.13 -10.66 -8.99
CA MET A 139 -13.27 -9.48 -9.15
C MET A 139 -14.06 -8.30 -9.72
N ARG A 140 -13.66 -7.09 -9.32
CA ARG A 140 -14.30 -5.85 -9.79
C ARG A 140 -13.27 -4.95 -10.44
N PHE A 141 -13.66 -4.31 -11.54
CA PHE A 141 -12.83 -3.33 -12.24
C PHE A 141 -12.72 -2.05 -11.44
N GLY A 142 -11.49 -1.59 -11.21
CA GLY A 142 -11.15 -0.40 -10.43
C GLY A 142 -10.92 0.84 -11.28
N LYS A 143 -10.76 1.98 -10.63
CA LYS A 143 -10.46 3.27 -11.28
C LYS A 143 -9.01 3.38 -11.78
N ASP A 144 -8.18 2.44 -11.41
CA ASP A 144 -6.78 2.28 -11.79
C ASP A 144 -6.60 1.34 -13.00
N ASP A 145 -7.72 1.06 -13.71
CA ASP A 145 -7.74 0.20 -14.89
C ASP A 145 -7.22 -1.22 -14.64
N MET A 146 -7.50 -1.74 -13.44
CA MET A 146 -7.20 -3.11 -13.02
C MET A 146 -8.43 -3.77 -12.38
N PHE A 147 -8.44 -5.10 -12.36
CA PHE A 147 -9.43 -5.84 -11.57
C PHE A 147 -8.89 -6.16 -10.19
N HIS A 148 -9.75 -6.08 -9.17
CA HIS A 148 -9.42 -6.35 -7.78
C HIS A 148 -10.37 -7.36 -7.16
N LEU A 149 -9.82 -8.26 -6.34
CA LEU A 149 -10.62 -9.00 -5.37
C LEU A 149 -10.57 -8.27 -4.04
N TYR A 150 -11.71 -7.80 -3.58
CA TYR A 150 -11.81 -7.02 -2.33
C TYR A 150 -12.14 -7.92 -1.13
N ASP A 151 -11.59 -7.56 0.04
CA ASP A 151 -12.05 -8.10 1.31
C ASP A 151 -13.43 -7.48 1.65
N PRO A 152 -14.48 -8.30 1.81
CA PRO A 152 -15.83 -7.78 2.04
C PRO A 152 -15.99 -7.05 3.38
N ARG A 153 -15.10 -7.27 4.34
CA ARG A 153 -15.14 -6.64 5.68
C ARG A 153 -14.46 -5.28 5.70
N THR A 154 -13.35 -5.14 4.97
CA THR A 154 -12.52 -3.93 5.00
C THR A 154 -12.67 -3.07 3.75
N GLY A 155 -13.20 -3.62 2.65
CA GLY A 155 -13.25 -2.96 1.34
C GLY A 155 -11.87 -2.77 0.68
N LYS A 156 -10.78 -3.25 1.29
CA LYS A 156 -9.44 -3.16 0.72
C LYS A 156 -9.21 -4.27 -0.31
N SER A 157 -8.38 -3.99 -1.33
CA SER A 157 -7.95 -5.01 -2.30
C SER A 157 -7.09 -6.07 -1.60
N ARG A 158 -7.40 -7.33 -1.88
CA ARG A 158 -6.63 -8.49 -1.43
C ARG A 158 -5.54 -8.85 -2.44
N PHE A 159 -5.89 -8.82 -3.72
CA PHE A 159 -4.98 -8.96 -4.85
C PHE A 159 -5.62 -8.38 -6.11
N SER A 160 -4.79 -8.15 -7.11
CA SER A 160 -5.20 -7.48 -8.33
C SER A 160 -4.85 -8.31 -9.56
N LEU A 161 -5.52 -8.00 -10.67
CA LEU A 161 -5.24 -8.54 -11.98
C LEU A 161 -5.15 -7.42 -12.99
N ALA A 162 -4.11 -7.48 -13.81
CA ALA A 162 -3.80 -6.50 -14.85
C ALA A 162 -3.50 -7.18 -16.19
N ASN A 163 -3.35 -6.38 -17.24
CA ASN A 163 -2.88 -6.82 -18.55
C ASN A 163 -1.35 -7.14 -18.45
N ARG A 164 -0.91 -8.19 -19.11
CA ARG A 164 0.52 -8.48 -19.31
C ARG A 164 1.10 -7.65 -20.45
N SER A 165 0.82 -6.36 -20.50
CA SER A 165 1.42 -5.39 -21.39
C SER A 165 2.40 -4.48 -20.64
N GLU A 166 3.20 -3.69 -21.35
CA GLU A 166 4.09 -2.71 -20.73
C GLU A 166 3.33 -1.68 -19.88
N ALA A 167 2.10 -1.33 -20.30
CA ALA A 167 1.25 -0.41 -19.53
C ALA A 167 0.71 -1.02 -18.23
N GLY A 168 0.61 -2.35 -18.14
CA GLY A 168 0.12 -3.05 -16.94
C GLY A 168 -1.38 -2.79 -16.63
N THR A 169 -2.13 -2.12 -17.51
CA THR A 169 -3.53 -1.73 -17.31
C THR A 169 -4.43 -2.33 -18.38
N LEU A 170 -5.73 -2.31 -18.11
CA LEU A 170 -6.79 -2.81 -19.02
C LEU A 170 -7.70 -1.63 -19.37
N SER A 171 -7.68 -1.19 -20.64
CA SER A 171 -8.61 -0.16 -21.07
C SER A 171 -10.02 -0.72 -21.30
N TYR A 172 -11.04 0.13 -21.22
CA TYR A 172 -12.42 -0.24 -21.57
C TYR A 172 -12.52 -0.77 -22.99
N ASP A 173 -11.82 -0.16 -23.96
CA ASP A 173 -11.83 -0.60 -25.37
C ASP A 173 -11.24 -2.00 -25.53
N GLU A 174 -10.18 -2.32 -24.79
CA GLU A 174 -9.60 -3.68 -24.75
C GLU A 174 -10.58 -4.69 -24.16
N LEU A 175 -11.32 -4.31 -23.12
CA LEU A 175 -12.31 -5.19 -22.48
C LEU A 175 -13.58 -5.36 -23.31
N GLU A 176 -13.97 -4.35 -24.12
CA GLU A 176 -15.17 -4.43 -24.99
C GLU A 176 -14.93 -5.19 -26.29
N SER A 177 -13.78 -5.01 -26.92
CA SER A 177 -13.53 -5.55 -28.28
C SER A 177 -12.08 -5.96 -28.55
N GLY A 178 -11.18 -5.78 -27.59
CA GLY A 178 -9.74 -6.03 -27.76
C GLY A 178 -9.33 -7.49 -27.63
N MET A 179 -8.05 -7.72 -27.92
CA MET A 179 -7.36 -9.01 -27.71
C MET A 179 -6.17 -8.81 -26.79
N LEU A 180 -6.16 -9.52 -25.67
CA LEU A 180 -5.13 -9.43 -24.63
C LEU A 180 -4.09 -10.54 -24.82
N ARG A 181 -2.81 -10.17 -24.68
CA ARG A 181 -1.68 -11.10 -24.86
C ARG A 181 -1.39 -11.95 -23.63
N GLY A 182 -2.04 -11.67 -22.53
CA GLY A 182 -1.91 -12.38 -21.26
C GLY A 182 -2.39 -11.54 -20.10
N LEU A 183 -2.53 -12.18 -18.97
CA LEU A 183 -2.98 -11.56 -17.72
C LEU A 183 -1.94 -11.81 -16.63
N VAL A 184 -1.86 -10.89 -15.68
CA VAL A 184 -1.00 -11.00 -14.50
C VAL A 184 -1.83 -10.79 -13.24
N LEU A 185 -1.83 -11.77 -12.35
CA LEU A 185 -2.36 -11.63 -11.01
C LEU A 185 -1.21 -11.34 -10.06
N PHE A 186 -1.39 -10.39 -9.17
CA PHE A 186 -0.35 -10.04 -8.22
C PHE A 186 -0.90 -9.69 -6.85
N LEU A 187 -0.10 -10.00 -5.83
CA LEU A 187 -0.39 -9.81 -4.42
C LEU A 187 0.81 -9.13 -3.77
N ASN A 188 0.60 -7.93 -3.22
CA ASN A 188 1.57 -7.28 -2.36
C ASN A 188 1.48 -7.91 -0.97
N VAL A 189 2.41 -8.82 -0.67
CA VAL A 189 2.32 -9.72 0.48
C VAL A 189 2.26 -8.99 1.82
N PRO A 190 3.12 -7.98 2.11
CA PRO A 190 3.10 -7.30 3.40
C PRO A 190 1.84 -6.46 3.66
N THR A 191 1.11 -6.04 2.61
CA THR A 191 -0.03 -5.12 2.76
C THR A 191 -1.38 -5.80 2.97
N VAL A 192 -1.44 -7.14 2.94
CA VAL A 192 -2.71 -7.86 3.06
C VAL A 192 -2.79 -8.69 4.34
N HIS A 193 -3.98 -8.74 4.92
CA HIS A 193 -4.23 -9.65 6.03
C HIS A 193 -4.17 -11.11 5.59
N ARG A 194 -3.54 -11.97 6.41
CA ARG A 194 -3.40 -13.42 6.15
C ARG A 194 -2.83 -13.71 4.76
N PRO A 195 -1.63 -13.23 4.44
CA PRO A 195 -1.07 -13.34 3.08
C PRO A 195 -0.99 -14.78 2.58
N SER A 196 -0.70 -15.74 3.44
CA SER A 196 -0.69 -17.18 3.07
C SER A 196 -2.06 -17.67 2.55
N GLN A 197 -3.15 -17.29 3.21
CA GLN A 197 -4.50 -17.62 2.76
C GLN A 197 -4.84 -16.84 1.48
N THR A 198 -4.52 -15.56 1.43
CA THR A 198 -4.77 -14.72 0.26
C THR A 198 -4.03 -15.22 -0.99
N PHE A 199 -2.82 -15.75 -0.84
CA PHE A 199 -2.09 -16.37 -1.95
C PHE A 199 -2.75 -17.68 -2.41
N SER A 200 -3.30 -18.48 -1.51
CA SER A 200 -4.07 -19.69 -1.89
C SER A 200 -5.33 -19.31 -2.69
N ASP A 201 -6.01 -18.24 -2.31
CA ASP A 201 -7.17 -17.73 -3.04
C ASP A 201 -6.76 -17.18 -4.41
N LEU A 202 -5.62 -16.48 -4.51
CA LEU A 202 -5.06 -15.99 -5.76
C LEU A 202 -4.77 -17.14 -6.73
N ILE A 203 -4.15 -18.24 -6.25
CA ILE A 203 -3.91 -19.45 -7.06
C ILE A 203 -5.25 -20.03 -7.55
N SER A 204 -6.26 -20.09 -6.70
CA SER A 204 -7.59 -20.62 -7.05
C SER A 204 -8.25 -19.79 -8.14
N VAL A 205 -8.20 -18.46 -8.05
CA VAL A 205 -8.71 -17.54 -9.07
C VAL A 205 -7.90 -17.66 -10.37
N ALA A 206 -6.56 -17.73 -10.29
CA ALA A 206 -5.71 -17.87 -11.46
C ALA A 206 -6.01 -19.18 -12.22
N ASN A 207 -6.20 -20.31 -11.52
CA ASN A 207 -6.59 -21.58 -12.12
C ASN A 207 -7.98 -21.50 -12.76
N TYR A 208 -8.96 -20.90 -12.08
CA TYR A 208 -10.30 -20.70 -12.60
C TYR A 208 -10.28 -19.87 -13.91
N VAL A 209 -9.64 -18.71 -13.88
CA VAL A 209 -9.52 -17.81 -15.04
C VAL A 209 -8.77 -18.48 -16.20
N SER A 210 -7.68 -19.20 -15.90
CA SER A 210 -6.94 -19.97 -16.88
C SER A 210 -7.81 -21.02 -17.57
N THR A 211 -8.62 -21.74 -16.81
CA THR A 211 -9.51 -22.79 -17.34
C THR A 211 -10.63 -22.18 -18.19
N GLU A 212 -11.30 -21.14 -17.70
CA GLU A 212 -12.40 -20.46 -18.42
C GLU A 212 -11.96 -19.88 -19.75
N LEU A 213 -10.72 -19.35 -19.81
CA LEU A 213 -10.16 -18.73 -21.02
C LEU A 213 -9.37 -19.69 -21.91
N GLY A 214 -9.29 -20.98 -21.53
CA GLY A 214 -8.48 -21.97 -22.26
C GLY A 214 -6.99 -21.66 -22.26
N GLY A 215 -6.53 -20.92 -21.24
CA GLY A 215 -5.13 -20.51 -21.07
C GLY A 215 -4.31 -21.48 -20.24
N VAL A 216 -3.10 -21.09 -19.89
CA VAL A 216 -2.19 -21.83 -19.03
C VAL A 216 -1.51 -20.87 -18.03
N LEU A 217 -1.21 -21.38 -16.83
CA LEU A 217 -0.40 -20.65 -15.87
C LEU A 217 1.07 -20.74 -16.31
N VAL A 218 1.74 -19.60 -16.37
CA VAL A 218 3.10 -19.48 -16.86
C VAL A 218 4.01 -18.73 -15.90
N ASP A 219 5.25 -19.17 -15.81
CA ASP A 219 6.38 -18.40 -15.31
C ASP A 219 6.98 -17.65 -16.50
N PRO A 220 7.17 -16.32 -16.45
CA PRO A 220 7.73 -15.56 -17.57
C PRO A 220 9.06 -16.10 -18.10
N ASP A 221 9.86 -16.67 -17.20
CA ASP A 221 11.24 -17.09 -17.50
C ASP A 221 11.36 -18.61 -17.78
N LYS A 222 10.41 -19.42 -17.30
CA LYS A 222 10.53 -20.89 -17.26
C LYS A 222 9.43 -21.64 -17.99
N GLY A 223 8.47 -20.95 -18.58
CA GLY A 223 7.34 -21.56 -19.28
C GLY A 223 6.19 -21.96 -18.35
N LYS A 224 5.66 -23.18 -18.48
CA LYS A 224 4.49 -23.60 -17.70
C LYS A 224 4.82 -23.68 -16.19
N LEU A 225 4.02 -23.03 -15.38
CA LEU A 225 4.19 -23.02 -13.92
C LEU A 225 3.88 -24.40 -13.33
N ALA A 226 4.80 -24.95 -12.54
CA ALA A 226 4.65 -26.24 -11.88
C ALA A 226 4.18 -26.12 -10.43
N GLU A 227 3.54 -27.14 -9.86
CA GLU A 227 3.09 -27.15 -8.45
C GLU A 227 4.23 -26.84 -7.46
N ALA A 228 5.43 -27.35 -7.71
CA ALA A 228 6.59 -27.11 -6.86
C ALA A 228 6.95 -25.63 -6.73
N GLN A 229 6.64 -24.79 -7.72
CA GLN A 229 6.89 -23.35 -7.68
C GLN A 229 5.87 -22.66 -6.77
N PHE A 230 4.59 -23.06 -6.79
CA PHE A 230 3.58 -22.58 -5.84
C PHE A 230 3.94 -22.92 -4.40
N ASP A 231 4.44 -24.14 -4.15
CA ASP A 231 4.90 -24.55 -2.83
C ASP A 231 6.08 -23.71 -2.34
N SER A 232 7.02 -23.40 -3.23
CA SER A 232 8.17 -22.54 -2.92
C SER A 232 7.73 -21.14 -2.54
N ILE A 233 6.85 -20.50 -3.34
CA ILE A 233 6.32 -19.16 -3.06
C ILE A 233 5.50 -19.19 -1.75
N SER A 234 4.67 -20.21 -1.54
CA SER A 234 3.89 -20.37 -0.31
C SER A 234 4.77 -20.47 0.94
N LYS A 235 5.92 -21.16 0.84
CA LYS A 235 6.91 -21.23 1.94
C LYS A 235 7.55 -19.86 2.22
N GLN A 236 7.90 -19.12 1.17
CA GLN A 236 8.44 -17.76 1.31
C GLN A 236 7.44 -16.82 1.99
N ILE A 237 6.18 -16.84 1.55
CA ILE A 237 5.12 -16.03 2.16
C ILE A 237 4.91 -16.37 3.64
N ARG A 238 4.87 -17.65 4.02
CA ARG A 238 4.77 -18.08 5.43
C ARG A 238 5.96 -17.62 6.26
N SER A 239 7.16 -17.71 5.71
CA SER A 239 8.37 -17.24 6.38
C SER A 239 8.34 -15.72 6.60
N LEU A 240 7.94 -14.96 5.58
CA LEU A 240 7.78 -13.51 5.64
C LEU A 240 6.73 -13.13 6.68
N GLU A 241 5.54 -13.72 6.63
CA GLU A 241 4.46 -13.47 7.59
C GLU A 241 4.92 -13.69 9.05
N SER A 242 5.64 -14.80 9.30
CA SER A 242 6.18 -15.11 10.63
C SER A 242 7.26 -14.13 11.06
N SER A 243 8.09 -13.69 10.14
CA SER A 243 9.17 -12.73 10.42
C SER A 243 8.63 -11.33 10.67
N MET A 244 7.71 -10.82 9.88
CA MET A 244 7.06 -9.52 10.12
C MET A 244 6.42 -9.46 11.52
N LYS A 245 5.70 -10.52 11.91
CA LYS A 245 5.11 -10.63 13.27
C LYS A 245 6.15 -10.56 14.39
N ARG A 246 7.34 -11.15 14.19
CA ARG A 246 8.44 -11.04 15.18
C ARG A 246 9.00 -9.63 15.30
N TYR A 247 8.92 -8.82 14.24
CA TYR A 247 9.25 -7.39 14.28
C TYR A 247 8.12 -6.53 14.88
N GLY A 248 6.98 -7.12 15.24
CA GLY A 248 5.83 -6.42 15.78
C GLY A 248 4.97 -5.71 14.74
N ILE A 249 5.16 -6.02 13.44
CA ILE A 249 4.39 -5.44 12.34
C ILE A 249 3.62 -6.58 11.66
N ASP A 250 2.32 -6.62 11.91
CA ASP A 250 1.46 -7.63 11.27
C ASP A 250 1.20 -7.29 9.80
N PRO A 251 1.29 -8.27 8.87
CA PRO A 251 0.88 -8.04 7.49
C PRO A 251 -0.56 -7.52 7.39
N GLY A 252 -0.76 -6.49 6.58
CA GLY A 252 -2.06 -5.83 6.38
C GLY A 252 -2.46 -4.87 7.50
N SER A 253 -1.65 -4.68 8.54
CA SER A 253 -1.86 -3.65 9.54
C SER A 253 -1.74 -2.24 8.95
N GLU A 254 -2.11 -1.22 9.71
CA GLU A 254 -1.92 0.16 9.26
C GLU A 254 -0.44 0.51 9.12
N GLU A 255 0.40 0.01 10.04
CA GLU A 255 1.84 0.18 10.01
C GLU A 255 2.44 -0.45 8.75
N ALA A 256 2.08 -1.70 8.43
CA ALA A 256 2.51 -2.35 7.20
C ALA A 256 2.07 -1.57 5.95
N ASN A 257 0.82 -1.11 5.90
CA ASN A 257 0.30 -0.33 4.77
C ASN A 257 0.93 1.08 4.62
N ARG A 258 1.58 1.59 5.65
CA ARG A 258 2.38 2.84 5.55
C ARG A 258 3.78 2.60 5.04
N LEU A 259 4.33 1.40 5.27
CA LEU A 259 5.71 1.05 4.90
C LEU A 259 5.81 0.53 3.47
N PHE A 260 4.77 -0.13 2.95
CA PHE A 260 4.69 -0.83 1.66
C PHE A 260 3.59 -0.30 0.75
#